data_b510df81442dfb8abff221399e8ffc92
#
_entry.id   b510df81442dfb8abff221399e8ffc92
#
_cell.length_a   1.000
_cell.length_b   1.000
_cell.length_c   1.000
_cell.angle_alpha   90.00
_cell.angle_beta   90.00
_cell.angle_gamma   90.00
#
_symmetry.space_group_name_H-M   'P 1'
#
loop_
_entity.id
_entity.type
_entity.pdbx_description
1 polymer ?
#
loop_
_entity_poly.entity_id
_entity_poly.type
_entity_poly.pdbx_seq_one_letter_code
_entity_poly.pdbx_strand_id
1 'polypeptide(L)'
;MENTIAQADEFSRRRFVTQAAKTFLGVSILPWAVSQNAKAAGLGLNRPLNHAPKARNVIYLYMAGGMTHIDTFDPKPGTETGGPTQAIKTKADSVQLAENLPLLANHAKKIAVVRGMTSTKGAHGQGNYFMHTSYAQRSTIRHPSMGAWMTRLAERSNPTLPGAVVVSGGPQHPLAGFLASSHQPLAIGKPDDGLRNSKMLSGMTEEQFKKRLSLADQFDKGFREKYNLKKVRAYSDMYADAVRLMKSGDLEAFDIDKESEETRDAYGEETFGQGVLLARRLVERHVRFVEVQLGGWDTHQLNFERAPERCGILDQAL
;
A
#
# COMPACT_ATOMS: atom_id res chain seq x y z
N MET A 1 -19.95 -25.98 28.80
CA MET A 1 -18.66 -26.24 29.47
C MET A 1 -17.45 -26.10 28.55
N GLU A 2 -17.51 -26.51 27.27
CA GLU A 2 -16.40 -26.38 26.31
C GLU A 2 -16.00 -24.93 25.95
N ASN A 3 -16.96 -24.01 25.88
CA ASN A 3 -16.65 -22.60 25.56
C ASN A 3 -15.89 -21.85 26.66
N THR A 4 -16.05 -22.28 27.90
CA THR A 4 -15.37 -21.64 29.06
C THR A 4 -13.90 -22.06 29.14
N ILE A 5 -13.57 -23.28 28.71
CA ILE A 5 -12.21 -23.81 28.71
C ILE A 5 -11.39 -23.18 27.59
N ALA A 6 -11.97 -22.97 26.40
CA ALA A 6 -11.30 -22.32 25.27
C ALA A 6 -10.97 -20.85 25.55
N GLN A 7 -11.85 -20.11 26.23
CA GLN A 7 -11.60 -18.74 26.65
C GLN A 7 -10.55 -18.63 27.75
N ALA A 8 -10.54 -19.59 28.69
CA ALA A 8 -9.54 -19.65 29.77
C ALA A 8 -8.14 -19.95 29.21
N ASP A 9 -8.02 -20.81 28.20
CA ASP A 9 -6.75 -21.18 27.58
C ASP A 9 -6.16 -20.01 26.74
N GLU A 10 -6.99 -19.28 26.01
CA GLU A 10 -6.54 -18.09 25.27
C GLU A 10 -6.08 -16.96 26.20
N PHE A 11 -6.74 -16.80 27.34
CA PHE A 11 -6.35 -15.82 28.35
C PHE A 11 -5.06 -16.21 29.09
N SER A 12 -4.84 -17.51 29.34
CA SER A 12 -3.62 -18.02 29.96
C SER A 12 -2.41 -17.92 29.03
N ARG A 13 -2.58 -18.22 27.74
CA ARG A 13 -1.50 -18.08 26.73
C ARG A 13 -1.08 -16.63 26.55
N ARG A 14 -1.99 -15.68 26.48
CA ARG A 14 -1.67 -14.24 26.43
C ARG A 14 -0.93 -13.76 27.68
N ARG A 15 -1.36 -14.18 28.86
CA ARG A 15 -0.64 -13.89 30.12
C ARG A 15 0.75 -14.51 30.16
N PHE A 16 0.88 -15.76 29.73
CA PHE A 16 2.16 -16.45 29.67
C PHE A 16 3.15 -15.73 28.72
N VAL A 17 2.70 -15.41 27.49
CA VAL A 17 3.52 -14.67 26.52
C VAL A 17 3.90 -13.28 27.04
N THR A 18 2.97 -12.59 27.69
CA THR A 18 3.22 -11.26 28.26
C THR A 18 4.20 -11.31 29.45
N GLN A 19 4.10 -12.35 30.30
CA GLN A 19 5.02 -12.54 31.42
C GLN A 19 6.40 -13.02 30.95
N ALA A 20 6.46 -13.92 29.98
CA ALA A 20 7.71 -14.35 29.38
C ALA A 20 8.44 -13.19 28.69
N ALA A 21 7.73 -12.31 27.98
CA ALA A 21 8.30 -11.11 27.38
C ALA A 21 8.86 -10.14 28.45
N LYS A 22 8.17 -9.99 29.58
CA LYS A 22 8.63 -9.16 30.71
C LYS A 22 9.90 -9.71 31.35
N THR A 23 10.00 -11.02 31.47
CA THR A 23 11.13 -11.68 32.21
C THR A 23 12.38 -11.82 31.33
N PHE A 24 12.19 -12.09 30.01
CA PHE A 24 13.30 -12.34 29.09
C PHE A 24 13.89 -11.10 28.42
N LEU A 25 13.08 -10.06 28.22
CA LEU A 25 13.47 -8.88 27.42
C LEU A 25 13.65 -7.59 28.26
N GLY A 26 13.43 -7.64 29.57
CA GLY A 26 13.52 -6.44 30.41
C GLY A 26 12.58 -5.31 30.01
N VAL A 27 11.58 -5.60 29.18
CA VAL A 27 10.62 -4.62 28.69
C VAL A 27 9.40 -4.60 29.59
N SER A 28 9.24 -3.55 30.39
CA SER A 28 8.00 -3.29 31.09
C SER A 28 6.95 -2.81 30.08
N ILE A 29 6.03 -3.69 29.71
CA ILE A 29 4.81 -3.30 29.00
C ILE A 29 3.87 -2.72 30.06
N LEU A 30 4.02 -1.44 30.35
CA LEU A 30 3.04 -0.70 31.15
C LEU A 30 1.70 -0.69 30.41
N PRO A 31 0.54 -0.86 31.11
CA PRO A 31 -0.75 -0.61 30.51
C PRO A 31 -0.79 0.84 30.06
N TRP A 32 -1.01 1.06 28.81
CA TRP A 32 -0.89 2.33 28.15
C TRP A 32 -2.02 3.28 28.56
N ALA A 33 -1.72 4.24 29.41
CA ALA A 33 -2.54 5.42 29.58
C ALA A 33 -2.35 6.32 28.35
N VAL A 34 -3.27 6.28 27.42
CA VAL A 34 -3.30 7.15 26.23
C VAL A 34 -3.53 8.58 26.73
N SER A 35 -2.50 9.42 26.71
CA SER A 35 -2.66 10.86 26.97
C SER A 35 -3.58 11.44 25.90
N GLN A 36 -4.51 12.30 26.30
CA GLN A 36 -5.49 12.90 25.37
C GLN A 36 -4.84 13.72 24.24
N ASN A 37 -3.58 14.13 24.40
CA ASN A 37 -2.79 14.82 23.37
C ASN A 37 -2.28 13.90 22.24
N ALA A 38 -2.30 12.56 22.42
CA ALA A 38 -1.95 11.61 21.38
C ALA A 38 -3.06 11.39 20.34
N LYS A 39 -4.29 11.84 20.60
CA LYS A 39 -5.42 11.77 19.63
C LYS A 39 -5.18 12.63 18.39
N ALA A 40 -4.36 13.66 18.45
CA ALA A 40 -4.04 14.51 17.31
C ALA A 40 -3.05 13.86 16.32
N ALA A 41 -2.27 12.85 16.74
CA ALA A 41 -1.24 12.21 15.92
C ALA A 41 -1.62 10.81 15.38
N GLY A 42 -2.68 10.18 15.89
CA GLY A 42 -3.18 8.86 15.40
C GLY A 42 -2.23 7.68 15.52
N LEU A 43 -1.00 7.86 15.99
CA LEU A 43 0.08 6.87 15.85
C LEU A 43 0.51 6.19 17.15
N GLY A 44 -0.04 6.52 18.31
CA GLY A 44 0.26 5.81 19.57
C GLY A 44 1.76 5.65 19.92
N LEU A 45 2.65 6.41 19.32
CA LEU A 45 4.08 6.36 19.56
C LEU A 45 4.43 7.36 20.67
N ASN A 46 4.86 6.86 21.81
CA ASN A 46 5.38 7.66 22.94
C ASN A 46 6.77 8.29 22.66
N ARG A 47 7.19 8.34 21.41
CA ARG A 47 8.40 9.08 21.03
C ARG A 47 7.99 10.50 20.62
N PRO A 48 8.57 11.55 21.21
CA PRO A 48 8.40 12.86 20.69
C PRO A 48 8.86 12.86 19.23
N LEU A 49 7.97 13.26 18.33
CA LEU A 49 8.31 13.45 16.94
C LEU A 49 9.29 14.63 16.84
N ASN A 50 10.38 14.47 16.11
CA ASN A 50 11.34 15.55 15.88
C ASN A 50 10.68 16.74 15.17
N HIS A 51 9.61 16.47 14.41
CA HIS A 51 8.83 17.47 13.67
C HIS A 51 7.35 17.14 13.74
N ALA A 52 6.51 18.18 13.72
CA ALA A 52 5.07 17.97 13.56
C ALA A 52 4.76 17.28 12.21
N PRO A 53 3.92 16.24 12.19
CA PRO A 53 3.58 15.54 10.94
C PRO A 53 2.82 16.47 10.02
N LYS A 54 3.32 16.66 8.79
CA LYS A 54 2.70 17.49 7.75
C LYS A 54 2.02 16.64 6.67
N ALA A 55 2.60 15.46 6.35
CA ALA A 55 2.06 14.56 5.34
C ALA A 55 0.81 13.85 5.89
N ARG A 56 -0.25 13.84 5.08
CA ARG A 56 -1.54 13.19 5.41
C ARG A 56 -1.77 11.94 4.59
N ASN A 57 -1.20 11.90 3.39
CA ASN A 57 -1.36 10.84 2.40
C ASN A 57 0.02 10.38 1.94
N VAL A 58 0.12 9.13 1.52
CA VAL A 58 1.33 8.51 0.99
C VAL A 58 1.01 7.87 -0.35
N ILE A 59 1.78 8.19 -1.39
CA ILE A 59 1.84 7.42 -2.63
C ILE A 59 3.16 6.66 -2.59
N TYR A 60 3.11 5.34 -2.64
CA TYR A 60 4.25 4.46 -2.65
C TYR A 60 4.44 3.87 -4.04
N LEU A 61 5.47 4.33 -4.74
CA LEU A 61 5.82 3.83 -6.07
C LEU A 61 6.84 2.70 -5.92
N TYR A 62 6.41 1.48 -6.17
CA TYR A 62 7.24 0.30 -5.99
C TYR A 62 7.83 -0.19 -7.30
N MET A 63 9.15 -0.12 -7.42
CA MET A 63 9.92 -0.57 -8.58
C MET A 63 10.29 -2.05 -8.40
N ALA A 64 9.42 -2.94 -8.91
CA ALA A 64 9.57 -4.38 -8.72
C ALA A 64 10.63 -5.00 -9.63
N GLY A 65 11.54 -5.76 -9.04
CA GLY A 65 12.57 -6.50 -9.76
C GLY A 65 14.01 -6.04 -9.46
N GLY A 66 14.19 -4.99 -8.65
CA GLY A 66 15.52 -4.51 -8.28
C GLY A 66 16.03 -3.41 -9.20
N MET A 67 15.37 -2.26 -9.18
CA MET A 67 15.79 -1.07 -9.92
C MET A 67 17.24 -0.73 -9.64
N THR A 68 18.04 -0.58 -10.69
CA THR A 68 19.45 -0.24 -10.61
C THR A 68 19.63 1.20 -10.09
N HIS A 69 20.36 1.38 -9.01
CA HIS A 69 20.62 2.71 -8.46
C HIS A 69 21.58 3.54 -9.31
N ILE A 70 22.58 2.88 -9.98
CA ILE A 70 23.58 3.56 -10.81
C ILE A 70 22.99 4.06 -12.14
N ASP A 71 21.92 3.47 -12.63
CA ASP A 71 21.26 3.93 -13.86
C ASP A 71 20.06 4.85 -13.57
N THR A 72 19.86 5.25 -12.29
CA THR A 72 18.72 6.06 -11.86
C THR A 72 19.12 7.20 -10.88
N PHE A 73 19.07 6.96 -9.56
CA PHE A 73 19.18 8.01 -8.53
C PHE A 73 20.60 8.23 -8.00
N ASP A 74 21.56 7.38 -8.35
CA ASP A 74 22.94 7.47 -7.85
C ASP A 74 23.97 7.08 -8.92
N PRO A 75 24.00 7.78 -10.08
CA PRO A 75 24.93 7.47 -11.17
C PRO A 75 26.38 7.64 -10.74
N LYS A 76 27.26 6.78 -11.28
CA LYS A 76 28.70 6.73 -10.99
C LYS A 76 29.55 6.87 -12.28
N PRO A 77 29.38 7.96 -13.05
CA PRO A 77 30.09 8.10 -14.31
C PRO A 77 31.58 8.10 -14.11
N GLY A 78 32.30 7.45 -15.03
CA GLY A 78 33.78 7.37 -15.01
C GLY A 78 34.37 6.44 -13.96
N THR A 79 33.55 5.70 -13.21
CA THR A 79 34.03 4.64 -12.30
C THR A 79 33.98 3.27 -12.97
N GLU A 80 34.78 2.32 -12.49
CA GLU A 80 34.83 0.94 -13.02
C GLU A 80 33.46 0.25 -13.01
N THR A 81 32.63 0.55 -12.01
CA THR A 81 31.31 -0.07 -11.83
C THR A 81 30.15 0.77 -12.31
N GLY A 82 30.40 1.99 -12.82
CA GLY A 82 29.37 2.96 -13.22
C GLY A 82 28.64 2.62 -14.52
N GLY A 83 29.24 1.78 -15.35
CA GLY A 83 28.67 1.48 -16.67
C GLY A 83 28.71 2.69 -17.62
N PRO A 84 27.96 2.67 -18.72
CA PRO A 84 27.92 3.75 -19.71
C PRO A 84 27.04 4.93 -19.30
N THR A 85 26.16 4.75 -18.29
CA THR A 85 25.16 5.74 -17.89
C THR A 85 25.81 7.03 -17.39
N GLN A 86 25.39 8.16 -17.93
CA GLN A 86 25.91 9.47 -17.57
C GLN A 86 25.06 10.14 -16.48
N ALA A 87 25.69 11.02 -15.71
CA ALA A 87 24.99 11.84 -14.73
C ALA A 87 24.57 13.18 -15.35
N ILE A 88 23.36 13.61 -15.09
CA ILE A 88 22.88 14.93 -15.49
C ILE A 88 22.76 15.88 -14.29
N LYS A 89 22.93 17.17 -14.57
CA LYS A 89 22.63 18.24 -13.59
C LYS A 89 21.12 18.32 -13.35
N THR A 90 20.77 18.59 -12.12
CA THR A 90 19.37 18.79 -11.73
C THR A 90 19.12 20.23 -11.28
N LYS A 91 17.88 20.56 -10.95
CA LYS A 91 17.54 21.86 -10.35
C LYS A 91 18.02 22.01 -8.88
N ALA A 92 18.58 20.96 -8.28
CA ALA A 92 19.18 20.99 -6.94
C ALA A 92 20.68 20.74 -7.03
N ASP A 93 21.50 21.65 -6.50
CA ASP A 93 22.96 21.64 -6.64
C ASP A 93 23.63 20.36 -6.08
N SER A 94 23.02 19.72 -5.06
CA SER A 94 23.56 18.53 -4.39
C SER A 94 23.02 17.21 -4.91
N VAL A 95 22.12 17.22 -5.91
CA VAL A 95 21.47 16.02 -6.45
C VAL A 95 21.83 15.86 -7.91
N GLN A 96 22.42 14.72 -8.25
CA GLN A 96 22.59 14.27 -9.62
C GLN A 96 21.70 13.05 -9.86
N LEU A 97 21.11 12.95 -11.03
CA LEU A 97 20.35 11.81 -11.50
C LEU A 97 21.00 11.24 -12.76
N ALA A 98 20.67 10.02 -13.11
CA ALA A 98 21.06 9.44 -14.38
C ALA A 98 20.36 10.17 -15.54
N GLU A 99 21.01 10.20 -16.68
CA GLU A 99 20.50 10.82 -17.93
C GLU A 99 19.12 10.29 -18.35
N ASN A 100 18.75 9.12 -17.84
CA ASN A 100 17.47 8.47 -18.09
C ASN A 100 16.27 9.11 -17.38
N LEU A 101 16.48 10.14 -16.51
CA LEU A 101 15.46 10.78 -15.69
C LEU A 101 15.46 12.33 -15.87
N PRO A 102 15.34 12.84 -17.12
CA PRO A 102 15.47 14.27 -17.38
C PRO A 102 14.29 15.11 -16.86
N LEU A 103 13.06 14.57 -16.84
CA LEU A 103 11.90 15.30 -16.32
C LEU A 103 11.96 15.40 -14.81
N LEU A 104 12.29 14.30 -14.13
CA LEU A 104 12.43 14.25 -12.68
C LEU A 104 13.57 15.18 -12.19
N ALA A 105 14.62 15.37 -12.98
CA ALA A 105 15.71 16.30 -12.68
C ALA A 105 15.21 17.75 -12.49
N ASN A 106 14.11 18.14 -13.14
CA ASN A 106 13.48 19.45 -12.95
C ASN A 106 12.79 19.60 -11.59
N HIS A 107 12.44 18.49 -10.95
CA HIS A 107 11.78 18.45 -9.65
C HIS A 107 12.72 18.13 -8.49
N ALA A 108 14.01 18.01 -8.72
CA ALA A 108 15.01 17.55 -7.75
C ALA A 108 15.02 18.33 -6.42
N LYS A 109 14.63 19.61 -6.39
CA LYS A 109 14.48 20.40 -5.16
C LYS A 109 13.41 19.85 -4.19
N LYS A 110 12.51 19.01 -4.69
CA LYS A 110 11.43 18.36 -3.91
C LYS A 110 11.75 16.91 -3.56
N ILE A 111 12.91 16.41 -3.98
CA ILE A 111 13.29 15.00 -3.86
C ILE A 111 14.36 14.86 -2.78
N ALA A 112 14.20 13.88 -1.90
CA ALA A 112 15.24 13.41 -0.99
C ALA A 112 15.73 12.03 -1.45
N VAL A 113 17.00 11.93 -1.84
CA VAL A 113 17.62 10.67 -2.27
C VAL A 113 18.36 10.03 -1.10
N VAL A 114 17.96 8.81 -0.73
CA VAL A 114 18.61 8.03 0.33
C VAL A 114 19.56 7.02 -0.32
N ARG A 115 20.84 7.37 -0.44
CA ARG A 115 21.86 6.54 -1.13
C ARG A 115 22.42 5.41 -0.26
N GLY A 116 22.35 5.53 1.06
CA GLY A 116 22.90 4.56 2.01
C GLY A 116 21.97 3.39 2.37
N MET A 117 20.92 3.12 1.60
CA MET A 117 20.02 2.01 1.86
C MET A 117 20.70 0.67 1.61
N THR A 118 20.59 -0.25 2.59
CA THR A 118 21.12 -1.61 2.50
C THR A 118 20.06 -2.63 2.87
N SER A 119 20.18 -3.84 2.33
CA SER A 119 19.32 -4.96 2.66
C SER A 119 20.11 -6.27 2.64
N THR A 120 19.71 -7.22 3.49
CA THR A 120 20.24 -8.58 3.49
C THR A 120 19.38 -9.53 2.63
N LYS A 121 18.37 -9.02 1.89
CA LYS A 121 17.39 -9.80 1.13
C LYS A 121 17.58 -9.55 -0.36
N GLY A 122 18.34 -10.44 -1.03
CA GLY A 122 18.60 -10.34 -2.47
C GLY A 122 17.68 -11.18 -3.36
N ALA A 123 17.01 -12.22 -2.82
CA ALA A 123 16.06 -13.02 -3.62
C ALA A 123 14.73 -12.28 -3.79
N HIS A 124 14.13 -12.31 -5.00
CA HIS A 124 12.92 -11.55 -5.36
C HIS A 124 11.79 -11.66 -4.34
N GLY A 125 11.36 -12.87 -3.99
CA GLY A 125 10.26 -13.07 -3.04
C GLY A 125 10.56 -12.51 -1.65
N GLN A 126 11.79 -12.67 -1.16
CA GLN A 126 12.22 -12.16 0.14
C GLN A 126 12.42 -10.65 0.12
N GLY A 127 13.02 -10.11 -0.95
CA GLY A 127 13.22 -8.68 -1.14
C GLY A 127 11.89 -7.94 -1.26
N ASN A 128 10.98 -8.45 -2.11
CA ASN A 128 9.62 -7.93 -2.24
C ASN A 128 8.89 -7.89 -0.90
N TYR A 129 8.91 -9.00 -0.15
CA TYR A 129 8.29 -9.07 1.16
C TYR A 129 8.92 -8.07 2.15
N PHE A 130 10.25 -7.96 2.16
CA PHE A 130 10.97 -7.04 3.02
C PHE A 130 10.66 -5.57 2.74
N MET A 131 10.60 -5.19 1.46
CA MET A 131 10.27 -3.81 1.03
C MET A 131 8.85 -3.39 1.43
N HIS A 132 7.89 -4.33 1.46
CA HIS A 132 6.52 -4.03 1.84
C HIS A 132 6.24 -4.10 3.34
N THR A 133 7.07 -4.83 4.10
CA THR A 133 6.78 -5.14 5.51
C THR A 133 7.85 -4.71 6.49
N SER A 134 9.08 -4.45 6.02
CA SER A 134 10.31 -4.27 6.82
C SER A 134 10.69 -5.49 7.68
N TYR A 135 10.14 -6.67 7.39
CA TYR A 135 10.42 -7.91 8.11
C TYR A 135 10.96 -8.99 7.18
N ALA A 136 11.85 -9.82 7.71
CA ALA A 136 12.20 -11.07 7.03
C ALA A 136 10.99 -12.01 6.99
N GLN A 137 10.78 -12.64 5.82
CA GLN A 137 9.71 -13.62 5.65
C GLN A 137 9.92 -14.82 6.59
N ARG A 138 8.83 -15.25 7.22
CA ARG A 138 8.78 -16.44 8.09
C ARG A 138 7.58 -17.30 7.69
N SER A 139 7.71 -18.63 7.83
CA SER A 139 6.63 -19.57 7.50
C SER A 139 5.43 -19.48 8.46
N THR A 140 5.66 -19.04 9.69
CA THR A 140 4.65 -19.05 10.76
C THR A 140 3.81 -17.77 10.85
N ILE A 141 4.26 -16.66 10.24
CA ILE A 141 3.57 -15.38 10.32
C ILE A 141 3.71 -14.60 9.01
N ARG A 142 2.62 -14.01 8.56
CA ARG A 142 2.59 -13.06 7.45
C ARG A 142 2.40 -11.66 8.00
N HIS A 143 3.44 -10.80 7.85
CA HIS A 143 3.38 -9.43 8.32
C HIS A 143 2.50 -8.57 7.41
N PRO A 144 1.83 -7.54 7.95
CA PRO A 144 1.06 -6.60 7.16
C PRO A 144 1.95 -5.70 6.29
N SER A 145 1.46 -5.29 5.14
CA SER A 145 2.08 -4.25 4.32
C SER A 145 1.99 -2.87 4.99
N MET A 146 2.77 -1.92 4.49
CA MET A 146 2.71 -0.52 4.96
C MET A 146 1.30 0.05 4.86
N GLY A 147 0.58 -0.17 3.75
CA GLY A 147 -0.80 0.28 3.57
C GLY A 147 -1.76 -0.30 4.59
N ALA A 148 -1.60 -1.58 4.95
CA ALA A 148 -2.40 -2.22 5.98
C ALA A 148 -2.12 -1.63 7.38
N TRP A 149 -0.85 -1.33 7.70
CA TRP A 149 -0.48 -0.63 8.92
C TRP A 149 -1.02 0.79 8.96
N MET A 150 -0.95 1.54 7.86
CA MET A 150 -1.54 2.89 7.78
C MET A 150 -3.03 2.86 8.07
N THR A 151 -3.78 1.92 7.48
CA THR A 151 -5.22 1.76 7.73
C THR A 151 -5.50 1.38 9.19
N ARG A 152 -4.62 0.60 9.84
CA ARG A 152 -4.78 0.19 11.24
C ARG A 152 -4.49 1.29 12.24
N LEU A 153 -3.48 2.12 11.97
CA LEU A 153 -2.94 3.08 12.93
C LEU A 153 -3.54 4.48 12.75
N ALA A 154 -3.82 4.89 11.51
CA ALA A 154 -4.25 6.25 11.19
C ALA A 154 -5.76 6.36 10.90
N GLU A 155 -6.49 5.26 10.90
CA GLU A 155 -7.90 5.17 10.51
C GLU A 155 -8.17 5.68 9.07
N ARG A 156 -9.40 5.56 8.60
CA ARG A 156 -9.81 6.09 7.30
C ARG A 156 -10.09 7.59 7.41
N SER A 157 -9.57 8.40 6.49
CA SER A 157 -9.95 9.81 6.39
C SER A 157 -11.25 10.01 5.61
N ASN A 158 -11.51 9.12 4.64
CA ASN A 158 -12.76 9.05 3.91
C ASN A 158 -13.57 7.86 4.42
N PRO A 159 -14.86 8.04 4.81
CA PRO A 159 -15.67 6.96 5.37
C PRO A 159 -16.12 5.91 4.35
N THR A 160 -16.10 6.22 3.06
CA THR A 160 -16.60 5.37 1.97
C THR A 160 -15.47 4.70 1.19
N LEU A 161 -14.36 5.40 0.96
CA LEU A 161 -13.20 4.87 0.26
C LEU A 161 -12.37 3.94 1.16
N PRO A 162 -11.65 2.97 0.59
CA PRO A 162 -10.70 2.16 1.33
C PRO A 162 -9.58 3.02 1.92
N GLY A 163 -9.06 2.63 3.09
CA GLY A 163 -7.95 3.34 3.72
C GLY A 163 -6.61 3.20 2.98
N ALA A 164 -6.48 2.11 2.21
CA ALA A 164 -5.32 1.85 1.35
C ALA A 164 -5.73 1.17 0.05
N VAL A 165 -5.03 1.48 -1.03
CA VAL A 165 -5.21 0.90 -2.37
C VAL A 165 -3.86 0.43 -2.91
N VAL A 166 -3.84 -0.69 -3.64
CA VAL A 166 -2.67 -1.21 -4.35
C VAL A 166 -3.05 -1.35 -5.83
N VAL A 167 -2.37 -0.62 -6.68
CA VAL A 167 -2.57 -0.61 -8.14
C VAL A 167 -1.48 -1.45 -8.79
N SER A 168 -1.88 -2.39 -9.63
CA SER A 168 -0.99 -3.31 -10.36
C SER A 168 -0.10 -4.15 -9.43
N GLY A 169 -0.52 -4.37 -8.18
CA GLY A 169 0.19 -5.19 -7.21
C GLY A 169 0.28 -6.65 -7.65
N GLY A 170 1.46 -7.24 -7.52
CA GLY A 170 1.68 -8.64 -7.85
C GLY A 170 1.08 -9.62 -6.82
N PRO A 171 0.98 -10.93 -7.15
CA PRO A 171 0.39 -11.94 -6.29
C PRO A 171 1.15 -12.18 -4.97
N GLN A 172 2.39 -11.71 -4.90
CA GLN A 172 3.24 -11.86 -3.71
C GLN A 172 3.07 -10.70 -2.71
N HIS A 173 2.20 -9.71 -3.00
CA HIS A 173 1.95 -8.60 -2.08
C HIS A 173 1.40 -9.12 -0.74
N PRO A 174 1.95 -8.68 0.43
CA PRO A 174 1.58 -9.23 1.74
C PRO A 174 0.18 -8.85 2.20
N LEU A 175 -0.44 -7.80 1.65
CA LEU A 175 -1.77 -7.32 2.00
C LEU A 175 -1.93 -7.06 3.51
N ALA A 176 -3.05 -7.52 4.12
CA ALA A 176 -3.30 -7.32 5.55
C ALA A 176 -2.45 -8.19 6.48
N GLY A 177 -1.75 -9.22 5.95
CA GLY A 177 -0.98 -10.13 6.77
C GLY A 177 -1.79 -10.71 7.94
N PHE A 178 -1.31 -10.54 9.19
CA PHE A 178 -2.01 -11.01 10.39
C PHE A 178 -3.11 -10.04 10.90
N LEU A 179 -3.22 -8.84 10.34
CA LEU A 179 -4.28 -7.90 10.70
C LEU A 179 -5.67 -8.39 10.25
N ALA A 180 -6.71 -7.74 10.72
CA ALA A 180 -8.06 -7.99 10.24
C ALA A 180 -8.19 -7.55 8.77
N SER A 181 -9.05 -8.24 8.01
CA SER A 181 -9.30 -7.93 6.60
C SER A 181 -9.91 -6.53 6.36
N SER A 182 -10.52 -5.92 7.37
CA SER A 182 -10.92 -4.50 7.33
C SER A 182 -9.74 -3.53 7.13
N HIS A 183 -8.51 -3.99 7.36
CA HIS A 183 -7.28 -3.23 7.10
C HIS A 183 -6.60 -3.64 5.80
N GLN A 184 -7.22 -4.53 5.01
CA GLN A 184 -6.64 -4.99 3.77
C GLN A 184 -6.69 -3.87 2.72
N PRO A 185 -5.56 -3.55 2.06
CA PRO A 185 -5.57 -2.68 0.90
C PRO A 185 -6.47 -3.24 -0.20
N LEU A 186 -7.24 -2.37 -0.85
CA LEU A 186 -8.02 -2.74 -2.03
C LEU A 186 -7.07 -2.91 -3.22
N ALA A 187 -7.09 -4.08 -3.85
CA ALA A 187 -6.28 -4.35 -5.03
C ALA A 187 -7.03 -3.95 -6.31
N ILE A 188 -6.38 -3.12 -7.13
CA ILE A 188 -6.81 -2.73 -8.47
C ILE A 188 -5.84 -3.36 -9.47
N GLY A 189 -6.35 -4.02 -10.48
CA GLY A 189 -5.53 -4.60 -11.54
C GLY A 189 -5.02 -3.53 -12.52
N LYS A 190 -5.83 -3.23 -13.53
CA LYS A 190 -5.54 -2.15 -14.48
C LYS A 190 -6.29 -0.89 -14.08
N PRO A 191 -5.64 0.27 -14.08
CA PRO A 191 -6.30 1.56 -13.77
C PRO A 191 -7.48 1.88 -14.68
N ASP A 192 -7.35 1.58 -15.99
CA ASP A 192 -8.37 1.85 -17.02
C ASP A 192 -9.66 1.05 -16.79
N ASP A 193 -9.56 -0.13 -16.19
CA ASP A 193 -10.74 -0.94 -15.85
C ASP A 193 -11.54 -0.32 -14.67
N GLY A 194 -10.98 0.66 -13.98
CA GLY A 194 -11.55 1.22 -12.76
C GLY A 194 -11.77 0.16 -11.68
N LEU A 195 -12.78 0.33 -10.87
CA LEU A 195 -13.16 -0.68 -9.88
C LEU A 195 -14.15 -1.67 -10.53
N ARG A 196 -13.64 -2.85 -10.86
CA ARG A 196 -14.46 -3.93 -11.47
C ARG A 196 -15.62 -4.34 -10.55
N ASN A 197 -16.74 -4.71 -11.14
CA ASN A 197 -17.96 -5.16 -10.44
C ASN A 197 -18.52 -4.14 -9.43
N SER A 198 -18.23 -2.86 -9.61
CA SER A 198 -18.71 -1.78 -8.77
C SER A 198 -20.06 -1.20 -9.21
N LYS A 199 -20.54 -1.59 -10.38
CA LYS A 199 -21.84 -1.15 -10.94
C LYS A 199 -22.87 -2.27 -10.78
N MET A 200 -24.13 -1.88 -10.58
CA MET A 200 -25.24 -2.84 -10.62
C MET A 200 -25.31 -3.49 -12.00
N LEU A 201 -25.76 -4.74 -12.04
CA LEU A 201 -25.99 -5.45 -13.29
C LEU A 201 -27.00 -4.67 -14.15
N SER A 202 -26.75 -4.65 -15.45
CA SER A 202 -27.68 -4.02 -16.41
C SER A 202 -29.08 -4.63 -16.27
N GLY A 203 -30.10 -3.77 -16.20
CA GLY A 203 -31.50 -4.20 -15.99
C GLY A 203 -31.90 -4.50 -14.55
N MET A 204 -30.99 -4.41 -13.59
CA MET A 204 -31.33 -4.55 -12.16
C MET A 204 -31.74 -3.21 -11.56
N THR A 205 -32.92 -3.17 -10.92
CA THR A 205 -33.35 -1.99 -10.17
C THR A 205 -32.70 -1.94 -8.78
N GLU A 206 -32.65 -0.75 -8.19
CA GLU A 206 -32.14 -0.59 -6.82
C GLU A 206 -32.94 -1.40 -5.80
N GLU A 207 -34.26 -1.52 -5.99
CA GLU A 207 -35.14 -2.31 -5.15
C GLU A 207 -34.81 -3.81 -5.25
N GLN A 208 -34.63 -4.32 -6.46
CA GLN A 208 -34.19 -5.71 -6.67
C GLN A 208 -32.81 -5.97 -6.05
N PHE A 209 -31.89 -5.02 -6.14
CA PHE A 209 -30.60 -5.12 -5.51
C PHE A 209 -30.71 -5.18 -3.99
N LYS A 210 -31.46 -4.25 -3.36
CA LYS A 210 -31.73 -4.26 -1.91
C LYS A 210 -32.37 -5.58 -1.45
N LYS A 211 -33.33 -6.10 -2.21
CA LYS A 211 -33.97 -7.39 -1.89
C LYS A 211 -32.99 -8.56 -1.93
N ARG A 212 -32.09 -8.61 -2.93
CA ARG A 212 -31.04 -9.62 -3.00
C ARG A 212 -30.07 -9.52 -1.81
N LEU A 213 -29.66 -8.30 -1.43
CA LEU A 213 -28.82 -8.08 -0.26
C LEU A 213 -29.47 -8.58 1.03
N SER A 214 -30.76 -8.27 1.22
CA SER A 214 -31.52 -8.71 2.38
C SER A 214 -31.65 -10.25 2.44
N LEU A 215 -31.90 -10.90 1.30
CA LEU A 215 -31.95 -12.36 1.24
C LEU A 215 -30.58 -12.99 1.55
N ALA A 216 -29.49 -12.46 0.98
CA ALA A 216 -28.15 -12.94 1.29
C ALA A 216 -27.83 -12.80 2.79
N ASP A 217 -28.19 -11.66 3.40
CA ASP A 217 -27.99 -11.43 4.84
C ASP A 217 -28.79 -12.43 5.70
N GLN A 218 -30.03 -12.73 5.32
CA GLN A 218 -30.86 -13.73 5.98
C GLN A 218 -30.28 -15.14 5.92
N PHE A 219 -29.77 -15.56 4.75
CA PHE A 219 -29.10 -16.86 4.60
C PHE A 219 -27.80 -16.95 5.39
N ASP A 220 -27.02 -15.88 5.40
CA ASP A 220 -25.73 -15.84 6.08
C ASP A 220 -25.85 -15.67 7.59
N LYS A 221 -27.00 -15.18 8.10
CA LYS A 221 -27.21 -14.91 9.53
C LYS A 221 -27.00 -16.16 10.39
N GLY A 222 -27.64 -17.27 10.05
CA GLY A 222 -27.49 -18.53 10.80
C GLY A 222 -26.06 -19.07 10.75
N PHE A 223 -25.35 -18.90 9.62
CA PHE A 223 -23.96 -19.28 9.50
C PHE A 223 -23.05 -18.40 10.36
N ARG A 224 -23.25 -17.08 10.37
CA ARG A 224 -22.48 -16.13 11.19
C ARG A 224 -22.69 -16.36 12.68
N GLU A 225 -23.92 -16.66 13.09
CA GLU A 225 -24.24 -16.98 14.49
C GLU A 225 -23.58 -18.29 14.94
N LYS A 226 -23.60 -19.30 14.08
CA LYS A 226 -22.99 -20.61 14.37
C LYS A 226 -21.45 -20.57 14.33
N TYR A 227 -20.89 -19.83 13.39
CA TYR A 227 -19.45 -19.74 13.17
C TYR A 227 -18.93 -18.32 13.38
N ASN A 228 -18.88 -17.89 14.64
CA ASN A 228 -18.36 -16.56 15.01
C ASN A 228 -16.82 -16.47 14.85
N LEU A 229 -16.30 -16.84 13.68
CA LEU A 229 -14.88 -16.81 13.35
C LEU A 229 -14.48 -15.44 12.79
N LYS A 230 -13.23 -15.04 13.06
CA LYS A 230 -12.65 -13.79 12.53
C LYS A 230 -12.80 -13.67 11.01
N LYS A 231 -12.61 -14.79 10.26
CA LYS A 231 -12.74 -14.82 8.79
C LYS A 231 -14.17 -14.58 8.31
N VAL A 232 -15.18 -15.06 9.05
CA VAL A 232 -16.60 -14.89 8.69
C VAL A 232 -17.02 -13.44 8.88
N ARG A 233 -16.66 -12.82 10.01
CA ARG A 233 -16.90 -11.38 10.25
C ARG A 233 -16.24 -10.52 9.20
N ALA A 234 -15.00 -10.83 8.88
CA ALA A 234 -14.22 -10.13 7.89
C ALA A 234 -14.88 -10.12 6.49
N TYR A 235 -15.47 -11.22 6.08
CA TYR A 235 -16.23 -11.30 4.82
C TYR A 235 -17.44 -10.36 4.84
N SER A 236 -18.20 -10.37 5.93
CA SER A 236 -19.37 -9.49 6.08
C SER A 236 -18.99 -8.00 6.07
N ASP A 237 -17.88 -7.64 6.75
CA ASP A 237 -17.39 -6.25 6.78
C ASP A 237 -16.94 -5.78 5.38
N MET A 238 -16.20 -6.62 4.66
CA MET A 238 -15.76 -6.31 3.29
C MET A 238 -16.95 -6.14 2.34
N TYR A 239 -17.97 -6.98 2.48
CA TYR A 239 -19.18 -6.89 1.66
C TYR A 239 -19.97 -5.61 1.96
N ALA A 240 -20.13 -5.24 3.23
CA ALA A 240 -20.78 -4.00 3.63
C ALA A 240 -20.02 -2.75 3.12
N ASP A 241 -18.69 -2.78 3.18
CA ASP A 241 -17.83 -1.72 2.64
C ASP A 241 -17.99 -1.60 1.11
N ALA A 242 -18.01 -2.72 0.39
CA ALA A 242 -18.22 -2.72 -1.08
C ALA A 242 -19.58 -2.13 -1.45
N VAL A 243 -20.65 -2.53 -0.78
CA VAL A 243 -22.01 -1.99 -1.02
C VAL A 243 -22.09 -0.49 -0.71
N ARG A 244 -21.41 -0.03 0.35
CA ARG A 244 -21.33 1.38 0.71
C ARG A 244 -20.63 2.18 -0.39
N LEU A 245 -19.51 1.69 -0.88
CA LEU A 245 -18.75 2.31 -1.96
C LEU A 245 -19.58 2.39 -3.25
N MET A 246 -20.25 1.30 -3.63
CA MET A 246 -21.11 1.26 -4.84
C MET A 246 -22.23 2.31 -4.83
N LYS A 247 -22.70 2.71 -3.65
CA LYS A 247 -23.75 3.73 -3.48
C LYS A 247 -23.21 5.15 -3.29
N SER A 248 -21.90 5.31 -3.23
CA SER A 248 -21.23 6.58 -3.00
C SER A 248 -20.80 7.24 -4.30
N GLY A 249 -20.90 8.57 -4.36
CA GLY A 249 -20.26 9.36 -5.41
C GLY A 249 -18.72 9.27 -5.43
N ASP A 250 -18.13 8.77 -4.33
CA ASP A 250 -16.68 8.55 -4.25
C ASP A 250 -16.18 7.45 -5.21
N LEU A 251 -17.07 6.60 -5.74
CA LEU A 251 -16.74 5.62 -6.77
C LEU A 251 -16.11 6.26 -8.00
N GLU A 252 -16.48 7.50 -8.32
CA GLU A 252 -15.90 8.27 -9.42
C GLU A 252 -14.38 8.51 -9.26
N ALA A 253 -13.83 8.38 -8.06
CA ALA A 253 -12.38 8.49 -7.87
C ALA A 253 -11.60 7.43 -8.65
N PHE A 254 -12.22 6.27 -8.90
CA PHE A 254 -11.61 5.17 -9.65
C PHE A 254 -11.77 5.29 -11.18
N ASP A 255 -12.51 6.27 -11.66
CA ASP A 255 -12.79 6.48 -13.07
C ASP A 255 -11.81 7.52 -13.62
N ILE A 256 -10.70 7.06 -14.21
CA ILE A 256 -9.68 7.95 -14.79
C ILE A 256 -10.13 8.60 -16.10
N ASP A 257 -11.18 8.08 -16.75
CA ASP A 257 -11.76 8.69 -17.97
C ASP A 257 -12.46 10.03 -17.68
N LYS A 258 -12.66 10.37 -16.41
CA LYS A 258 -13.09 11.69 -15.97
C LYS A 258 -12.02 12.78 -16.10
N GLU A 259 -10.76 12.41 -16.25
CA GLU A 259 -9.67 13.35 -16.53
C GLU A 259 -9.64 13.69 -18.04
N SER A 260 -9.10 14.86 -18.36
CA SER A 260 -8.90 15.25 -19.76
C SER A 260 -7.86 14.34 -20.44
N GLU A 261 -7.96 14.16 -21.74
CA GLU A 261 -6.97 13.44 -22.55
C GLU A 261 -5.57 14.00 -22.33
N GLU A 262 -5.41 15.33 -22.35
CA GLU A 262 -4.15 16.01 -22.07
C GLU A 262 -3.55 15.60 -20.70
N THR A 263 -4.40 15.50 -19.69
CA THR A 263 -3.95 15.05 -18.36
C THR A 263 -3.51 13.59 -18.37
N ARG A 264 -4.28 12.72 -19.03
CA ARG A 264 -3.94 11.29 -19.11
C ARG A 264 -2.65 11.08 -19.89
N ASP A 265 -2.45 11.79 -21.00
CA ASP A 265 -1.24 11.75 -21.82
C ASP A 265 -0.02 12.26 -21.07
N ALA A 266 -0.18 13.28 -20.22
CA ALA A 266 0.90 13.81 -19.38
C ALA A 266 1.48 12.75 -18.44
N TYR A 267 0.66 11.83 -17.92
CA TYR A 267 1.12 10.70 -17.09
C TYR A 267 1.64 9.53 -17.92
N GLY A 268 1.46 9.54 -19.23
CA GLY A 268 1.82 8.47 -20.17
C GLY A 268 0.76 7.38 -20.27
N GLU A 269 0.70 6.74 -21.44
CA GLU A 269 -0.30 5.72 -21.79
C GLU A 269 -0.08 4.37 -21.07
N GLU A 270 1.12 4.18 -20.50
CA GLU A 270 1.47 2.93 -19.81
C GLU A 270 0.65 2.72 -18.53
N THR A 271 0.35 1.47 -18.24
CA THR A 271 -0.40 1.07 -17.02
C THR A 271 0.13 1.73 -15.74
N PHE A 272 1.44 1.94 -15.65
CA PHE A 272 2.05 2.60 -14.49
C PHE A 272 1.67 4.08 -14.42
N GLY A 273 1.79 4.83 -15.52
CA GLY A 273 1.44 6.24 -15.57
C GLY A 273 -0.04 6.47 -15.24
N GLN A 274 -0.94 5.68 -15.85
CA GLN A 274 -2.36 5.72 -15.52
C GLN A 274 -2.63 5.29 -14.06
N GLY A 275 -1.81 4.40 -13.51
CA GLY A 275 -1.84 4.04 -12.08
C GLY A 275 -1.45 5.18 -11.16
N VAL A 276 -0.44 5.99 -11.55
CA VAL A 276 -0.03 7.19 -10.79
C VAL A 276 -1.11 8.27 -10.87
N LEU A 277 -1.73 8.45 -12.03
CA LEU A 277 -2.91 9.31 -12.19
C LEU A 277 -4.05 8.88 -11.26
N LEU A 278 -4.38 7.59 -11.24
CA LEU A 278 -5.37 7.04 -10.30
C LEU A 278 -4.97 7.30 -8.85
N ALA A 279 -3.68 7.14 -8.50
CA ALA A 279 -3.19 7.41 -7.15
C ALA A 279 -3.40 8.88 -6.76
N ARG A 280 -3.14 9.84 -7.66
CA ARG A 280 -3.44 11.26 -7.45
C ARG A 280 -4.93 11.46 -7.13
N ARG A 281 -5.84 10.95 -7.97
CA ARG A 281 -7.29 11.06 -7.78
C ARG A 281 -7.74 10.51 -6.42
N LEU A 282 -7.18 9.37 -6.03
CA LEU A 282 -7.51 8.71 -4.75
C LEU A 282 -7.03 9.53 -3.54
N VAL A 283 -5.83 10.10 -3.58
CA VAL A 283 -5.34 10.94 -2.48
C VAL A 283 -6.06 12.28 -2.40
N GLU A 284 -6.50 12.85 -3.50
CA GLU A 284 -7.39 14.03 -3.56
C GLU A 284 -8.74 13.76 -2.89
N ARG A 285 -9.21 12.51 -2.90
CA ARG A 285 -10.40 12.03 -2.19
C ARG A 285 -10.09 11.43 -0.81
N HIS A 286 -8.91 11.76 -0.26
CA HIS A 286 -8.47 11.41 1.08
C HIS A 286 -8.21 9.92 1.34
N VAL A 287 -7.87 9.13 0.33
CA VAL A 287 -7.27 7.81 0.53
C VAL A 287 -5.87 7.98 1.11
N ARG A 288 -5.59 7.38 2.28
CA ARG A 288 -4.35 7.64 3.01
C ARG A 288 -3.10 7.04 2.39
N PHE A 289 -3.23 5.89 1.76
CA PHE A 289 -2.10 5.16 1.20
C PHE A 289 -2.47 4.57 -0.14
N VAL A 290 -1.70 4.90 -1.17
CA VAL A 290 -1.85 4.29 -2.50
C VAL A 290 -0.50 3.77 -2.94
N GLU A 291 -0.43 2.49 -3.28
CA GLU A 291 0.74 1.85 -3.86
C GLU A 291 0.52 1.66 -5.35
N VAL A 292 1.52 2.01 -6.15
CA VAL A 292 1.53 1.74 -7.60
C VAL A 292 2.80 0.99 -7.94
N GLN A 293 2.68 -0.14 -8.63
CA GLN A 293 3.82 -0.99 -8.96
C GLN A 293 4.22 -0.85 -10.43
N LEU A 294 5.52 -0.61 -10.67
CA LEU A 294 6.17 -0.74 -11.98
C LEU A 294 7.09 -1.96 -11.95
N GLY A 295 6.77 -2.99 -12.73
CA GLY A 295 7.60 -4.18 -12.90
C GLY A 295 8.64 -4.03 -14.01
N GLY A 296 9.42 -5.11 -14.23
CA GLY A 296 10.37 -5.20 -15.35
C GLY A 296 11.76 -4.66 -15.05
N TRP A 297 12.09 -4.41 -13.77
CA TRP A 297 13.41 -3.94 -13.36
C TRP A 297 14.44 -5.06 -13.14
N ASP A 298 14.03 -6.31 -13.25
CA ASP A 298 14.93 -7.47 -13.17
C ASP A 298 15.64 -7.72 -14.51
N THR A 299 16.60 -6.87 -14.80
CA THR A 299 17.30 -6.81 -16.10
C THR A 299 18.56 -7.69 -16.11
N HIS A 300 18.41 -9.00 -15.99
CA HIS A 300 19.53 -9.95 -16.04
C HIS A 300 20.36 -9.85 -17.34
N GLN A 301 19.77 -9.36 -18.41
CA GLN A 301 20.41 -9.15 -19.70
C GLN A 301 19.95 -7.81 -20.29
N LEU A 302 20.80 -7.18 -21.10
CA LEU A 302 20.49 -5.94 -21.80
C LEU A 302 20.06 -4.81 -20.86
N ASN A 303 20.69 -4.69 -19.70
CA ASN A 303 20.33 -3.68 -18.71
C ASN A 303 20.37 -2.26 -19.30
N PHE A 304 21.41 -1.92 -20.06
CA PHE A 304 21.60 -0.58 -20.64
C PHE A 304 20.62 -0.25 -21.76
N GLU A 305 19.87 -1.22 -22.26
CA GLU A 305 18.77 -1.03 -23.20
C GLU A 305 17.43 -0.95 -22.48
N ARG A 306 17.20 -1.82 -21.47
CA ARG A 306 15.93 -1.94 -20.76
C ARG A 306 15.74 -0.92 -19.65
N ALA A 307 16.82 -0.54 -18.96
CA ALA A 307 16.73 0.44 -17.88
C ALA A 307 16.26 1.83 -18.39
N PRO A 308 16.77 2.37 -19.52
CA PRO A 308 16.26 3.60 -20.10
C PRO A 308 14.75 3.54 -20.44
N GLU A 309 14.27 2.42 -20.98
CA GLU A 309 12.85 2.22 -21.28
C GLU A 309 12.00 2.31 -19.99
N ARG A 310 12.42 1.61 -18.94
CA ARG A 310 11.70 1.65 -17.63
C ARG A 310 11.80 3.03 -16.98
N CYS A 311 12.95 3.68 -17.10
CA CYS A 311 13.15 5.05 -16.62
C CYS A 311 12.23 6.03 -17.35
N GLY A 312 12.06 5.92 -18.66
CA GLY A 312 11.16 6.78 -19.44
C GLY A 312 9.72 6.71 -18.93
N ILE A 313 9.20 5.50 -18.64
CA ILE A 313 7.88 5.31 -18.07
C ILE A 313 7.79 5.95 -16.67
N LEU A 314 8.82 5.78 -15.85
CA LEU A 314 8.87 6.37 -14.50
C LEU A 314 8.94 7.89 -14.53
N ASP A 315 9.81 8.43 -15.39
CA ASP A 315 10.11 9.85 -15.50
C ASP A 315 8.90 10.66 -16.02
N GLN A 316 8.15 10.09 -16.96
CA GLN A 316 6.94 10.71 -17.48
C GLN A 316 5.81 10.72 -16.45
N ALA A 317 5.71 9.69 -15.62
CA ALA A 317 4.62 9.54 -14.66
C ALA A 317 4.76 10.41 -13.39
N LEU A 318 5.90 11.08 -13.17
CA LEU A 318 6.25 11.85 -11.96
C LEU A 318 6.49 13.33 -12.25
#